data_5fdcebc6de629e3a484b1fd550132beb
#
_entry.id   5fdcebc6de629e3a484b1fd550132beb
#
_cell.length_a   1.000
_cell.length_b   1.000
_cell.length_c   1.000
_cell.angle_alpha   90.00
_cell.angle_beta   90.00
_cell.angle_gamma   90.00
#
_symmetry.space_group_name_H-M   'P 1'
#
loop_
_entity.id
_entity.type
_entity.pdbx_description
1 polymer ?
#
loop_
_entity_poly.entity_id
_entity_poly.type
_entity_poly.pdbx_seq_one_letter_code
_entity_poly.pdbx_strand_id
1 'polypeptide(L)'
;DSVEKPGMTSGLERYDRQVLLGGIGKEGQQRLMESTVLLLGCGAIGSVVAELLSRAGVGHLGIVDRDVVEETNLQRQLLFDERDAAEGLPTPEAARRRIASINSGIRVTAVVDNIDHSTISRYGNGVDLMIDGLDNLETRYLANDFAVREGVPYVYGGAVGSVGMVFPILPHHAGEVSWRSTEGPDYSTPCFRCLFSEAPPPGTTATCDTTGVF
;
A
#
# COMPACT_ATOMS: atom_id res chain seq x y z
N ASP A 1 22.76 0.81 -37.02
CA ASP A 1 22.63 -0.38 -36.19
C ASP A 1 21.32 -0.33 -35.46
N SER A 2 20.29 -0.97 -36.01
CA SER A 2 19.00 -1.14 -35.38
C SER A 2 19.16 -2.24 -34.33
N VAL A 3 19.16 -1.85 -33.06
CA VAL A 3 19.05 -2.80 -31.94
C VAL A 3 17.67 -3.43 -32.03
N GLU A 4 17.59 -4.67 -32.49
CA GLU A 4 16.37 -5.47 -32.40
C GLU A 4 15.94 -5.55 -30.94
N LYS A 5 14.77 -4.96 -30.62
CA LYS A 5 14.14 -5.13 -29.33
C LYS A 5 13.76 -6.62 -29.21
N PRO A 6 14.20 -7.33 -28.15
CA PRO A 6 13.76 -8.70 -27.93
C PRO A 6 12.24 -8.72 -27.88
N GLY A 7 11.63 -9.68 -28.60
CA GLY A 7 10.18 -9.83 -28.74
C GLY A 7 9.49 -9.87 -27.37
N MET A 8 8.97 -8.73 -26.93
CA MET A 8 8.23 -8.59 -25.68
C MET A 8 6.81 -9.06 -25.90
N THR A 9 6.32 -9.90 -25.00
CA THR A 9 4.90 -10.27 -24.97
C THR A 9 4.06 -9.01 -24.73
N SER A 10 2.95 -8.86 -25.45
CA SER A 10 2.03 -7.73 -25.32
C SER A 10 1.66 -7.49 -23.84
N GLY A 11 1.97 -6.30 -23.31
CA GLY A 11 1.71 -5.91 -21.93
C GLY A 11 2.93 -5.49 -21.11
N LEU A 12 4.16 -5.84 -21.54
CA LEU A 12 5.39 -5.47 -20.85
C LEU A 12 6.05 -4.18 -21.36
N GLU A 13 5.63 -3.67 -22.53
CA GLU A 13 6.25 -2.49 -23.14
C GLU A 13 6.17 -1.25 -22.23
N ARG A 14 5.11 -1.12 -21.47
CA ARG A 14 4.94 -0.05 -20.48
C ARG A 14 6.04 -0.06 -19.42
N TYR A 15 6.57 -1.24 -19.10
CA TYR A 15 7.53 -1.50 -18.02
C TYR A 15 8.95 -1.73 -18.52
N ASP A 16 9.24 -1.43 -19.79
CA ASP A 16 10.56 -1.61 -20.41
C ASP A 16 11.73 -1.18 -19.52
N ARG A 17 11.59 0.00 -18.89
CA ARG A 17 12.66 0.56 -18.07
C ARG A 17 12.84 -0.19 -16.74
N GLN A 18 11.77 -0.77 -16.20
CA GLN A 18 11.84 -1.62 -15.00
C GLN A 18 12.44 -2.98 -15.35
N VAL A 19 12.07 -3.54 -16.48
CA VAL A 19 12.60 -4.83 -16.97
C VAL A 19 14.10 -4.76 -17.23
N LEU A 20 14.64 -3.62 -17.65
CA LEU A 20 16.08 -3.43 -17.84
C LEU A 20 16.87 -3.34 -16.51
N LEU A 21 16.21 -3.09 -15.40
CA LEU A 21 16.87 -3.04 -14.10
C LEU A 21 17.15 -4.46 -13.61
N GLY A 22 18.43 -4.81 -13.42
CA GLY A 22 18.87 -6.18 -13.09
C GLY A 22 18.25 -6.77 -11.82
N GLY A 23 17.81 -5.91 -10.86
CA GLY A 23 17.13 -6.37 -9.66
C GLY A 23 15.64 -6.68 -9.86
N ILE A 24 15.04 -6.28 -10.98
CA ILE A 24 13.64 -6.57 -11.33
C ILE A 24 13.60 -7.59 -12.47
N GLY A 25 14.14 -7.22 -13.61
CA GLY A 25 14.10 -8.06 -14.80
C GLY A 25 12.67 -8.35 -15.28
N LYS A 26 12.57 -9.25 -16.26
CA LYS A 26 11.29 -9.69 -16.80
C LYS A 26 10.47 -10.50 -15.79
N GLU A 27 11.15 -11.38 -15.06
CA GLU A 27 10.51 -12.23 -14.04
C GLU A 27 9.98 -11.41 -12.86
N GLY A 28 10.76 -10.43 -12.36
CA GLY A 28 10.30 -9.53 -11.31
C GLY A 28 9.10 -8.70 -11.74
N GLN A 29 9.07 -8.23 -12.99
CA GLN A 29 7.91 -7.52 -13.51
C GLN A 29 6.67 -8.42 -13.61
N GLN A 30 6.83 -9.67 -14.02
CA GLN A 30 5.75 -10.64 -14.04
C GLN A 30 5.19 -10.89 -12.63
N ARG A 31 6.06 -11.04 -11.62
CA ARG A 31 5.64 -11.18 -10.22
C ARG A 31 4.87 -9.96 -9.73
N LEU A 32 5.29 -8.74 -10.08
CA LEU A 32 4.52 -7.52 -9.77
C LEU A 32 3.12 -7.55 -10.38
N MET A 33 3.02 -7.97 -11.65
CA MET A 33 1.73 -8.05 -12.34
C MET A 33 0.81 -9.15 -11.80
N GLU A 34 1.33 -10.14 -11.12
CA GLU A 34 0.59 -11.21 -10.45
C GLU A 34 0.26 -10.89 -9.00
N SER A 35 0.95 -9.91 -8.40
CA SER A 35 0.82 -9.58 -6.98
C SER A 35 -0.49 -8.88 -6.65
N THR A 36 -1.01 -9.18 -5.46
CA THR A 36 -2.14 -8.52 -4.81
C THR A 36 -1.65 -7.72 -3.61
N VAL A 37 -1.83 -6.41 -3.64
CA VAL A 37 -1.44 -5.50 -2.55
C VAL A 37 -2.69 -4.90 -1.92
N LEU A 38 -2.77 -4.90 -0.59
CA LEU A 38 -3.80 -4.20 0.17
C LEU A 38 -3.24 -2.90 0.75
N LEU A 39 -3.83 -1.79 0.36
CA LEU A 39 -3.56 -0.47 0.92
C LEU A 39 -4.62 -0.14 1.97
N LEU A 40 -4.17 0.05 3.20
CA LEU A 40 -4.98 0.41 4.36
C LEU A 40 -4.93 1.93 4.53
N GLY A 41 -6.00 2.63 4.12
CA GLY A 41 -6.05 4.08 4.05
C GLY A 41 -5.44 4.65 2.76
N CYS A 42 -6.10 5.66 2.19
CA CYS A 42 -5.67 6.32 0.95
C CYS A 42 -5.56 7.85 1.13
N GLY A 43 -5.09 8.26 2.31
CA GLY A 43 -4.78 9.66 2.64
C GLY A 43 -3.49 10.16 2.00
N ALA A 44 -2.72 10.99 2.73
CA ALA A 44 -1.50 11.62 2.22
C ALA A 44 -0.45 10.60 1.73
N ILE A 45 -0.12 9.61 2.57
CA ILE A 45 0.85 8.55 2.22
C ILE A 45 0.21 7.59 1.21
N GLY A 46 -1.02 7.12 1.50
CA GLY A 46 -1.70 6.12 0.70
C GLY A 46 -1.95 6.56 -0.75
N SER A 47 -2.29 7.82 -0.99
CA SER A 47 -2.50 8.34 -2.35
C SER A 47 -1.23 8.27 -3.21
N VAL A 48 -0.07 8.62 -2.63
CA VAL A 48 1.23 8.52 -3.31
C VAL A 48 1.60 7.06 -3.58
N VAL A 49 1.43 6.19 -2.58
CA VAL A 49 1.70 4.75 -2.70
C VAL A 49 0.82 4.13 -3.77
N ALA A 50 -0.49 4.43 -3.79
CA ALA A 50 -1.41 3.91 -4.79
C ALA A 50 -1.00 4.30 -6.22
N GLU A 51 -0.59 5.56 -6.42
CA GLU A 51 -0.10 6.03 -7.71
C GLU A 51 1.18 5.30 -8.13
N LEU A 52 2.17 5.19 -7.25
CA LEU A 52 3.45 4.55 -7.56
C LEU A 52 3.29 3.06 -7.85
N LEU A 53 2.50 2.33 -7.06
CA LEU A 53 2.23 0.90 -7.29
C LEU A 53 1.49 0.68 -8.61
N SER A 54 0.54 1.56 -8.95
CA SER A 54 -0.18 1.46 -10.21
C SER A 54 0.74 1.68 -11.42
N ARG A 55 1.68 2.63 -11.32
CA ARG A 55 2.70 2.87 -12.35
C ARG A 55 3.71 1.75 -12.45
N ALA A 56 4.08 1.14 -11.33
CA ALA A 56 4.97 -0.02 -11.29
C ALA A 56 4.33 -1.30 -11.86
N GLY A 57 3.01 -1.35 -11.97
CA GLY A 57 2.30 -2.47 -12.58
C GLY A 57 1.97 -3.60 -11.61
N VAL A 58 1.69 -3.28 -10.34
CA VAL A 58 1.08 -4.25 -9.41
C VAL A 58 -0.27 -4.69 -9.97
N GLY A 59 -0.47 -5.99 -10.11
CA GLY A 59 -1.62 -6.54 -10.84
C GLY A 59 -2.97 -6.30 -10.18
N HIS A 60 -3.02 -6.33 -8.86
CA HIS A 60 -4.23 -6.03 -8.10
C HIS A 60 -3.93 -5.15 -6.89
N LEU A 61 -4.63 -4.02 -6.80
CA LEU A 61 -4.56 -3.10 -5.67
C LEU A 61 -5.93 -3.02 -5.00
N GLY A 62 -6.03 -3.57 -3.78
CA GLY A 62 -7.16 -3.34 -2.88
C GLY A 62 -6.93 -2.04 -2.12
N ILE A 63 -7.91 -1.15 -2.08
CA ILE A 63 -7.85 0.12 -1.34
C ILE A 63 -9.05 0.15 -0.40
N VAL A 64 -8.79 0.21 0.90
CA VAL A 64 -9.83 0.32 1.93
C VAL A 64 -9.66 1.65 2.64
N ASP A 65 -10.69 2.48 2.57
CA ASP A 65 -10.76 3.76 3.25
C ASP A 65 -12.23 4.12 3.50
N ARG A 66 -12.53 4.82 4.57
CA ARG A 66 -13.89 5.23 4.91
C ARG A 66 -14.23 6.67 4.53
N ASP A 67 -13.22 7.47 4.23
CA ASP A 67 -13.34 8.91 4.07
C ASP A 67 -13.83 9.29 2.66
N VAL A 68 -14.21 10.54 2.52
CA VAL A 68 -14.51 11.21 1.26
C VAL A 68 -13.43 12.23 0.95
N VAL A 69 -13.25 12.55 -0.31
CA VAL A 69 -12.30 13.58 -0.73
C VAL A 69 -12.86 14.96 -0.35
N GLU A 70 -12.07 15.75 0.37
CA GLU A 70 -12.38 17.11 0.76
C GLU A 70 -11.33 18.08 0.22
N GLU A 71 -11.71 19.35 0.04
CA GLU A 71 -10.80 20.39 -0.45
C GLU A 71 -9.57 20.55 0.47
N THR A 72 -9.76 20.38 1.79
CA THR A 72 -8.69 20.42 2.80
C THR A 72 -7.66 19.28 2.65
N ASN A 73 -7.97 18.24 1.89
CA ASN A 73 -7.06 17.12 1.64
C ASN A 73 -6.12 17.38 0.46
N LEU A 74 -6.51 18.23 -0.51
CA LEU A 74 -5.84 18.36 -1.80
C LEU A 74 -4.39 18.86 -1.71
N GLN A 75 -4.05 19.58 -0.66
CA GLN A 75 -2.68 20.07 -0.44
C GLN A 75 -1.66 18.93 -0.20
N ARG A 76 -2.11 17.70 0.15
CA ARG A 76 -1.22 16.56 0.46
C ARG A 76 -1.63 15.23 -0.15
N GLN A 77 -2.89 15.07 -0.56
CA GLN A 77 -3.40 13.83 -1.16
C GLN A 77 -3.31 13.92 -2.70
N LEU A 78 -2.11 13.69 -3.24
CA LEU A 78 -1.74 14.00 -4.62
C LEU A 78 -2.52 13.25 -5.70
N LEU A 79 -3.26 12.20 -5.34
CA LEU A 79 -4.03 11.41 -6.30
C LEU A 79 -5.35 12.08 -6.71
N PHE A 80 -5.83 13.04 -5.91
CA PHE A 80 -7.14 13.65 -6.02
C PHE A 80 -7.09 15.08 -6.53
N ASP A 81 -8.20 15.57 -7.10
CA ASP A 81 -8.34 16.91 -7.61
C ASP A 81 -9.62 17.62 -7.08
N GLU A 82 -9.80 18.90 -7.48
CA GLU A 82 -10.93 19.72 -7.05
C GLU A 82 -12.29 19.14 -7.48
N ARG A 83 -12.33 18.35 -8.56
CA ARG A 83 -13.59 17.72 -9.03
C ARG A 83 -13.99 16.60 -8.08
N ASP A 84 -13.02 15.79 -7.65
CA ASP A 84 -13.26 14.71 -6.69
C ASP A 84 -13.83 15.28 -5.37
N ALA A 85 -13.26 16.41 -4.90
CA ALA A 85 -13.73 17.09 -3.70
C ALA A 85 -15.13 17.73 -3.91
N ALA A 86 -15.38 18.38 -5.04
CA ALA A 86 -16.67 19.00 -5.36
C ALA A 86 -17.79 17.95 -5.51
N GLU A 87 -17.47 16.74 -6.01
CA GLU A 87 -18.39 15.61 -6.11
C GLU A 87 -18.60 14.90 -4.77
N GLY A 88 -17.75 15.15 -3.76
CA GLY A 88 -17.76 14.44 -2.48
C GLY A 88 -17.52 12.94 -2.66
N LEU A 89 -16.62 12.58 -3.58
CA LEU A 89 -16.36 11.18 -3.88
C LEU A 89 -15.74 10.44 -2.70
N PRO A 90 -16.18 9.20 -2.42
CA PRO A 90 -15.45 8.33 -1.52
C PRO A 90 -13.99 8.17 -2.00
N THR A 91 -13.04 8.33 -1.08
CA THR A 91 -11.60 8.28 -1.33
C THR A 91 -11.16 7.06 -2.15
N PRO A 92 -11.61 5.81 -1.84
CA PRO A 92 -11.21 4.65 -2.64
C PRO A 92 -11.75 4.69 -4.07
N GLU A 93 -12.94 5.26 -4.27
CA GLU A 93 -13.55 5.34 -5.60
C GLU A 93 -12.86 6.41 -6.47
N ALA A 94 -12.50 7.56 -5.88
CA ALA A 94 -11.70 8.58 -6.54
C ALA A 94 -10.33 8.01 -6.95
N ALA A 95 -9.67 7.28 -6.04
CA ALA A 95 -8.42 6.57 -6.31
C ALA A 95 -8.56 5.58 -7.47
N ARG A 96 -9.61 4.76 -7.48
CA ARG A 96 -9.87 3.80 -8.56
C ARG A 96 -10.04 4.50 -9.91
N ARG A 97 -10.80 5.59 -9.97
CA ARG A 97 -10.99 6.40 -11.20
C ARG A 97 -9.65 6.96 -11.70
N ARG A 98 -8.88 7.53 -10.80
CA ARG A 98 -7.58 8.11 -11.13
C ARG A 98 -6.60 7.06 -11.62
N ILE A 99 -6.48 5.93 -10.92
CA ILE A 99 -5.60 4.81 -11.28
C ILE A 99 -5.98 4.24 -12.66
N ALA A 100 -7.26 4.10 -12.96
CA ALA A 100 -7.70 3.64 -14.28
C ALA A 100 -7.21 4.56 -15.42
N SER A 101 -7.05 5.86 -15.17
CA SER A 101 -6.46 6.80 -16.15
C SER A 101 -4.95 6.72 -16.24
N ILE A 102 -4.27 6.26 -15.18
CA ILE A 102 -2.81 6.08 -15.13
C ILE A 102 -2.42 4.75 -15.77
N ASN A 103 -3.07 3.67 -15.35
CA ASN A 103 -2.80 2.31 -15.81
C ASN A 103 -4.07 1.45 -15.80
N SER A 104 -4.73 1.36 -16.94
CA SER A 104 -5.93 0.56 -17.12
C SER A 104 -5.69 -0.95 -17.11
N GLY A 105 -4.43 -1.39 -17.11
CA GLY A 105 -4.05 -2.81 -17.12
C GLY A 105 -4.06 -3.47 -15.74
N ILE A 106 -4.22 -2.70 -14.65
CA ILE A 106 -4.29 -3.25 -13.30
C ILE A 106 -5.72 -3.30 -12.78
N ARG A 107 -5.98 -4.25 -11.89
CA ARG A 107 -7.27 -4.34 -11.19
C ARG A 107 -7.23 -3.51 -9.91
N VAL A 108 -8.25 -2.67 -9.69
CA VAL A 108 -8.41 -1.92 -8.45
C VAL A 108 -9.74 -2.28 -7.80
N THR A 109 -9.70 -2.72 -6.55
CA THR A 109 -10.88 -2.93 -5.71
C THR A 109 -10.98 -1.79 -4.70
N ALA A 110 -11.94 -0.90 -4.92
CA ALA A 110 -12.25 0.21 -4.03
C ALA A 110 -13.26 -0.23 -2.98
N VAL A 111 -12.96 -0.07 -1.71
CA VAL A 111 -13.80 -0.46 -0.59
C VAL A 111 -13.99 0.72 0.35
N VAL A 112 -15.21 1.20 0.45
CA VAL A 112 -15.60 2.26 1.39
C VAL A 112 -16.05 1.59 2.69
N ASP A 113 -15.10 1.39 3.60
CA ASP A 113 -15.37 0.71 4.87
C ASP A 113 -14.33 1.09 5.93
N ASN A 114 -14.67 0.81 7.19
CA ASN A 114 -13.76 0.93 8.30
C ASN A 114 -12.95 -0.36 8.49
N ILE A 115 -11.68 -0.20 8.85
CA ILE A 115 -10.82 -1.33 9.17
C ILE A 115 -10.85 -1.55 10.68
N ASP A 116 -11.47 -2.64 11.09
CA ASP A 116 -11.57 -3.07 12.48
C ASP A 116 -11.37 -4.60 12.61
N HIS A 117 -11.52 -5.11 13.83
CA HIS A 117 -11.32 -6.53 14.14
C HIS A 117 -12.26 -7.47 13.37
N SER A 118 -13.41 -6.99 12.89
CA SER A 118 -14.39 -7.78 12.14
C SER A 118 -14.14 -7.76 10.63
N THR A 119 -13.46 -6.72 10.12
CA THR A 119 -13.28 -6.48 8.69
C THR A 119 -11.88 -6.81 8.20
N ILE A 120 -10.85 -6.69 9.04
CA ILE A 120 -9.44 -6.87 8.64
C ILE A 120 -9.16 -8.21 7.96
N SER A 121 -9.73 -9.32 8.46
CA SER A 121 -9.56 -10.64 7.85
C SER A 121 -10.25 -10.75 6.50
N ARG A 122 -11.37 -10.06 6.30
CA ARG A 122 -12.07 -10.04 5.02
C ARG A 122 -11.24 -9.41 3.90
N TYR A 123 -10.48 -8.37 4.21
CA TYR A 123 -9.68 -7.64 3.24
C TYR A 123 -8.25 -8.15 3.13
N GLY A 124 -7.66 -8.58 4.24
CA GLY A 124 -6.26 -8.97 4.32
C GLY A 124 -5.96 -10.42 3.96
N ASN A 125 -6.96 -11.31 3.94
CA ASN A 125 -6.72 -12.70 3.59
C ASN A 125 -6.35 -12.86 2.10
N GLY A 126 -5.25 -13.57 1.87
CA GLY A 126 -4.81 -13.92 0.51
C GLY A 126 -4.14 -12.77 -0.26
N VAL A 127 -3.72 -11.70 0.43
CA VAL A 127 -2.89 -10.66 -0.17
C VAL A 127 -1.41 -10.98 0.02
N ASP A 128 -0.58 -10.54 -0.93
CA ASP A 128 0.88 -10.75 -0.87
C ASP A 128 1.58 -9.70 -0.01
N LEU A 129 0.97 -8.53 0.16
CA LEU A 129 1.53 -7.40 0.89
C LEU A 129 0.41 -6.50 1.41
N MET A 130 0.56 -6.02 2.65
CA MET A 130 -0.22 -4.91 3.21
C MET A 130 0.66 -3.66 3.32
N ILE A 131 0.09 -2.48 3.03
CA ILE A 131 0.79 -1.20 3.16
C ILE A 131 -0.05 -0.23 3.99
N ASP A 132 0.62 0.46 4.90
CA ASP A 132 0.05 1.46 5.81
C ASP A 132 -0.06 2.84 5.13
N GLY A 133 -1.28 3.31 4.99
CA GLY A 133 -1.64 4.68 4.67
C GLY A 133 -2.54 5.29 5.73
N LEU A 134 -2.60 4.66 6.93
CA LEU A 134 -3.49 5.02 8.03
C LEU A 134 -3.01 6.28 8.77
N ASP A 135 -3.91 6.89 9.51
CA ASP A 135 -3.68 8.07 10.34
C ASP A 135 -3.87 7.80 11.84
N ASN A 136 -4.31 6.60 12.22
CA ASN A 136 -4.59 6.25 13.61
C ASN A 136 -3.82 5.01 14.08
N LEU A 137 -3.42 5.02 15.34
CA LEU A 137 -2.61 3.95 15.94
C LEU A 137 -3.39 2.67 16.20
N GLU A 138 -4.67 2.77 16.53
CA GLU A 138 -5.51 1.62 16.85
C GLU A 138 -5.57 0.64 15.67
N THR A 139 -5.87 1.14 14.49
CA THR A 139 -5.89 0.34 13.27
C THR A 139 -4.50 -0.20 12.90
N ARG A 140 -3.43 0.55 13.20
CA ARG A 140 -2.05 0.08 12.99
C ARG A 140 -1.69 -1.11 13.85
N TYR A 141 -2.06 -1.10 15.14
CA TYR A 141 -1.88 -2.26 16.01
C TYR A 141 -2.67 -3.46 15.51
N LEU A 142 -3.90 -3.25 15.08
CA LEU A 142 -4.73 -4.30 14.51
C LEU A 142 -4.12 -4.88 13.22
N ALA A 143 -3.68 -4.01 12.30
CA ALA A 143 -3.03 -4.43 11.06
C ALA A 143 -1.74 -5.22 11.31
N ASN A 144 -0.93 -4.76 12.28
CA ASN A 144 0.26 -5.48 12.71
C ASN A 144 -0.08 -6.88 13.26
N ASP A 145 -1.06 -6.96 14.16
CA ASP A 145 -1.44 -8.23 14.80
C ASP A 145 -1.99 -9.22 13.76
N PHE A 146 -2.77 -8.73 12.82
CA PHE A 146 -3.24 -9.51 11.69
C PHE A 146 -2.07 -9.98 10.81
N ALA A 147 -1.18 -9.07 10.40
CA ALA A 147 -0.02 -9.38 9.57
C ALA A 147 0.87 -10.45 10.19
N VAL A 148 1.17 -10.31 11.49
CA VAL A 148 1.99 -11.29 12.22
C VAL A 148 1.29 -12.64 12.35
N ARG A 149 -0.01 -12.65 12.64
CA ARG A 149 -0.78 -13.88 12.80
C ARG A 149 -0.91 -14.66 11.49
N GLU A 150 -1.20 -13.97 10.39
CA GLU A 150 -1.42 -14.59 9.08
C GLU A 150 -0.13 -14.73 8.25
N GLY A 151 0.99 -14.21 8.74
CA GLY A 151 2.27 -14.26 8.03
C GLY A 151 2.33 -13.36 6.79
N VAL A 152 1.50 -12.33 6.72
CA VAL A 152 1.45 -11.38 5.60
C VAL A 152 2.49 -10.28 5.80
N PRO A 153 3.38 -10.01 4.84
CA PRO A 153 4.25 -8.83 4.88
C PRO A 153 3.45 -7.55 5.03
N TYR A 154 3.94 -6.65 5.90
CA TYR A 154 3.30 -5.37 6.14
C TYR A 154 4.35 -4.25 6.15
N VAL A 155 4.15 -3.21 5.37
CA VAL A 155 5.01 -2.02 5.39
C VAL A 155 4.31 -0.92 6.16
N TYR A 156 4.83 -0.63 7.35
CA TYR A 156 4.40 0.51 8.14
C TYR A 156 4.87 1.82 7.51
N GLY A 157 3.97 2.81 7.46
CA GLY A 157 4.26 4.18 7.07
C GLY A 157 3.53 5.17 7.96
N GLY A 158 4.24 6.15 8.50
CA GLY A 158 3.65 7.22 9.32
C GLY A 158 4.36 8.53 9.13
N ALA A 159 3.60 9.64 9.14
CA ALA A 159 4.13 10.99 9.11
C ALA A 159 3.37 11.87 10.09
N VAL A 160 4.09 12.69 10.85
CA VAL A 160 3.54 13.70 11.77
C VAL A 160 4.44 14.92 11.74
N GLY A 161 3.88 16.10 11.50
CA GLY A 161 4.66 17.31 11.32
C GLY A 161 5.63 17.18 10.15
N SER A 162 6.92 17.30 10.42
CA SER A 162 8.02 17.15 9.43
C SER A 162 8.81 15.85 9.59
N VAL A 163 8.30 14.88 10.35
CA VAL A 163 8.97 13.61 10.61
C VAL A 163 8.18 12.47 10.00
N GLY A 164 8.85 11.64 9.20
CA GLY A 164 8.30 10.42 8.64
C GLY A 164 9.04 9.19 9.15
N MET A 165 8.34 8.08 9.28
CA MET A 165 8.91 6.79 9.64
C MET A 165 8.35 5.73 8.69
N VAL A 166 9.22 4.84 8.22
CA VAL A 166 8.84 3.67 7.42
C VAL A 166 9.69 2.49 7.82
N PHE A 167 9.08 1.33 7.98
CA PHE A 167 9.81 0.07 8.16
C PHE A 167 8.96 -1.13 7.72
N PRO A 168 9.62 -2.18 7.18
CA PRO A 168 8.95 -3.42 6.85
C PRO A 168 8.73 -4.27 8.10
N ILE A 169 7.60 -4.94 8.16
CA ILE A 169 7.28 -6.00 9.11
C ILE A 169 7.18 -7.28 8.29
N LEU A 170 8.20 -8.12 8.40
CA LEU A 170 8.31 -9.41 7.73
C LEU A 170 8.10 -10.50 8.79
N PRO A 171 6.87 -11.02 8.93
CA PRO A 171 6.58 -11.98 9.99
C PRO A 171 7.35 -13.27 9.79
N HIS A 172 7.81 -13.88 10.91
CA HIS A 172 8.34 -15.22 10.87
C HIS A 172 7.20 -16.20 10.58
N HIS A 173 7.35 -16.99 9.53
CA HIS A 173 6.37 -18.02 9.17
C HIS A 173 7.05 -19.40 9.20
N ALA A 174 6.43 -20.34 9.88
CA ALA A 174 6.92 -21.73 9.97
C ALA A 174 6.55 -22.56 8.71
N GLY A 175 6.53 -21.95 7.53
CA GLY A 175 6.16 -22.62 6.28
C GLY A 175 6.74 -21.92 5.05
N GLU A 176 6.58 -22.57 3.88
CA GLU A 176 6.92 -21.95 2.60
C GLU A 176 5.99 -20.78 2.31
N VAL A 177 6.55 -19.59 2.18
CA VAL A 177 5.83 -18.40 1.73
C VAL A 177 6.42 -17.93 0.41
N SER A 178 5.57 -17.56 -0.52
CA SER A 178 5.93 -17.25 -1.90
C SER A 178 6.97 -16.12 -2.07
N TRP A 179 7.09 -15.23 -1.09
CA TRP A 179 8.01 -14.09 -1.10
C TRP A 179 9.37 -14.37 -0.42
N ARG A 180 9.52 -15.52 0.25
CA ARG A 180 10.80 -15.94 0.86
C ARG A 180 11.58 -16.84 -0.07
N SER A 181 12.88 -16.60 -0.17
CA SER A 181 13.81 -17.57 -0.73
C SER A 181 13.97 -18.73 0.28
N THR A 182 13.80 -19.96 -0.20
CA THR A 182 14.04 -21.16 0.62
C THR A 182 15.53 -21.37 0.93
N GLU A 183 16.43 -20.61 0.33
CA GLU A 183 17.89 -20.77 0.42
C GLU A 183 18.58 -19.60 1.12
N GLY A 184 17.87 -18.72 1.80
CA GLY A 184 18.42 -17.54 2.45
C GLY A 184 18.25 -17.52 3.97
N PRO A 185 18.97 -16.62 4.68
CA PRO A 185 18.76 -16.40 6.10
C PRO A 185 17.32 -15.98 6.39
N ASP A 186 16.83 -16.28 7.60
CA ASP A 186 15.51 -15.82 8.03
C ASP A 186 15.52 -14.29 8.22
N TYR A 187 14.87 -13.58 7.29
CA TYR A 187 14.77 -12.11 7.30
C TYR A 187 13.57 -11.62 8.11
N SER A 188 13.09 -12.34 9.11
CA SER A 188 12.07 -11.80 10.01
C SER A 188 12.55 -10.49 10.63
N THR A 189 11.64 -9.52 10.71
CA THR A 189 11.93 -8.20 11.27
C THR A 189 11.13 -8.00 12.55
N PRO A 190 11.53 -7.05 13.43
CA PRO A 190 10.67 -6.62 14.52
C PRO A 190 9.30 -6.19 13.99
N CYS A 191 8.24 -6.54 14.70
CA CYS A 191 6.90 -6.08 14.38
C CYS A 191 6.63 -4.71 15.04
N PHE A 192 5.47 -4.11 14.74
CA PHE A 192 5.09 -2.81 15.30
C PHE A 192 5.11 -2.82 16.85
N ARG A 193 4.62 -3.90 17.48
CA ARG A 193 4.65 -4.04 18.93
C ARG A 193 6.04 -4.24 19.53
N CYS A 194 7.03 -4.68 18.77
CA CYS A 194 8.41 -4.73 19.24
C CYS A 194 9.02 -3.32 19.38
N LEU A 195 8.56 -2.36 18.57
CA LEU A 195 9.03 -0.98 18.60
C LEU A 195 8.13 -0.10 19.49
N PHE A 196 6.83 -0.35 19.49
CA PHE A 196 5.81 0.37 20.26
C PHE A 196 5.00 -0.65 21.07
N SER A 197 5.53 -1.06 22.22
CA SER A 197 4.98 -2.16 23.04
C SER A 197 3.59 -1.85 23.59
N GLU A 198 3.31 -0.58 23.88
CA GLU A 198 2.06 -0.12 24.47
C GLU A 198 1.43 0.97 23.61
N ALA A 199 0.12 0.88 23.40
CA ALA A 199 -0.62 1.96 22.78
C ALA A 199 -0.66 3.16 23.73
N PRO A 200 -0.37 4.36 23.26
CA PRO A 200 -0.50 5.57 24.10
C PRO A 200 -1.96 5.75 24.52
N PRO A 201 -2.21 6.40 25.66
CA PRO A 201 -3.57 6.68 26.08
C PRO A 201 -4.36 7.43 25.00
N PRO A 202 -5.66 7.17 24.87
CA PRO A 202 -6.49 7.86 23.88
C PRO A 202 -6.36 9.39 23.98
N GLY A 203 -6.23 10.09 22.87
CA GLY A 203 -6.12 11.55 22.79
C GLY A 203 -4.76 12.15 23.15
N THR A 204 -3.75 11.32 23.47
CA THR A 204 -2.39 11.81 23.80
C THR A 204 -1.44 11.82 22.60
N THR A 205 -1.83 11.19 21.51
CA THR A 205 -0.99 11.07 20.32
C THR A 205 -1.19 12.27 19.40
N ALA A 206 -0.08 12.83 18.94
CA ALA A 206 -0.11 13.82 17.86
C ALA A 206 -0.64 13.16 16.57
N THR A 207 -1.65 13.78 15.98
CA THR A 207 -2.25 13.37 14.71
C THR A 207 -2.05 14.48 13.67
N CYS A 208 -2.33 14.18 12.40
CA CYS A 208 -2.33 15.21 11.36
C CYS A 208 -3.31 16.36 11.68
N ASP A 209 -4.44 16.04 12.32
CA ASP A 209 -5.45 17.03 12.68
C ASP A 209 -5.04 17.92 13.88
N THR A 210 -4.21 17.40 14.79
CA THR A 210 -3.80 18.14 16.01
C THR A 210 -2.47 18.87 15.86
N THR A 211 -1.57 18.36 15.00
CA THR A 211 -0.20 18.87 14.86
C THR A 211 0.07 19.37 13.43
N GLY A 212 -0.79 19.02 12.50
CA GLY A 212 -0.57 19.25 11.08
C GLY A 212 0.42 18.24 10.47
N VAL A 213 0.51 18.27 9.15
CA VAL A 213 1.47 17.49 8.36
C VAL A 213 1.85 18.32 7.15
N PHE A 214 3.12 18.25 6.79
CA PHE A 214 3.69 18.94 5.63
C PHE A 214 3.64 18.06 4.39
#